data_b031ee9459a2885ab91f5a9a8d996d31
#
_entry.id   b031ee9459a2885ab91f5a9a8d996d31
#
_cell.length_a   1.000
_cell.length_b   1.000
_cell.length_c   1.000
_cell.angle_alpha   90.00
_cell.angle_beta   90.00
_cell.angle_gamma   90.00
#
_symmetry.space_group_name_H-M   'P 1'
#
loop_
_entity.id
_entity.type
_entity.pdbx_description
1 polymer ?
#
loop_
_entity_poly.entity_id
_entity_poly.type
_entity_poly.pdbx_seq_one_letter_code
_entity_poly.pdbx_strand_id
1 'polypeptide(L)'
;VTTLMGRQGQSGRDDGPYAECKLQRPWFALADKDGALFFIDEGRGQNKNGALRRARNGEVETLVQCSSGPFQSPTCLAFSPDQDTLYISQYSYTDEENTKTDFNIIYVTREGGFVDVRGLCRAKKVGTTGLAVHPKTGEVFFCNKGTGYIYRYDGPEYEDFTPLFRINNAMEIETRMTFNSEGTILYVAVCNRHCIYQVPYDASTRTFGVPVLFVGAWDESGYVNGTGATVRLNKPEQMAFDEDGNMFVPERNNHIIRKITPAGSATLYAGRPEQSGFGDGLPEEAKFNQPECVTVYPDNSIYVADRDNHVIRRVTVE
;
A
#
# COMPACT_ATOMS: atom_id res chain seq x y z
N VAL A 1 -14.65 15.70 -0.41
CA VAL A 1 -13.85 14.89 -1.35
C VAL A 1 -13.82 15.57 -2.71
N THR A 2 -12.63 15.68 -3.27
CA THR A 2 -12.43 16.25 -4.61
C THR A 2 -11.51 15.35 -5.43
N THR A 3 -11.66 15.37 -6.74
CA THR A 3 -10.70 14.73 -7.65
C THR A 3 -9.45 15.59 -7.73
N LEU A 4 -8.29 15.00 -7.38
CA LEU A 4 -7.00 15.71 -7.44
C LEU A 4 -6.39 15.59 -8.84
N MET A 5 -6.32 14.39 -9.39
CA MET A 5 -5.71 14.12 -10.69
C MET A 5 -6.33 12.91 -11.39
N GLY A 6 -6.18 12.88 -12.71
CA GLY A 6 -6.79 11.87 -13.56
C GLY A 6 -8.18 12.27 -14.05
N ARG A 7 -8.70 11.51 -15.00
CA ARG A 7 -10.02 11.76 -15.61
C ARG A 7 -10.91 10.54 -15.39
N GLN A 8 -12.02 10.76 -14.71
CA GLN A 8 -12.99 9.70 -14.43
C GLN A 8 -13.38 8.93 -15.70
N GLY A 9 -13.30 7.61 -15.61
CA GLY A 9 -13.68 6.71 -16.70
C GLY A 9 -12.78 6.75 -17.94
N GLN A 10 -11.71 7.53 -17.92
CA GLN A 10 -10.71 7.60 -18.98
C GLN A 10 -9.41 6.96 -18.51
N SER A 11 -9.29 5.66 -18.72
CA SER A 11 -8.04 4.97 -18.44
C SER A 11 -6.96 5.33 -19.46
N GLY A 12 -5.72 5.44 -19.01
CA GLY A 12 -4.56 5.74 -19.85
C GLY A 12 -3.35 6.09 -19.01
N ARG A 13 -2.26 6.48 -19.68
CA ARG A 13 -1.00 6.88 -19.03
C ARG A 13 -0.43 8.13 -19.64
N ASP A 14 -1.29 9.09 -19.91
CA ASP A 14 -0.84 10.37 -20.42
C ASP A 14 -0.27 11.18 -19.25
N ASP A 15 0.98 11.60 -19.38
CA ASP A 15 1.62 12.55 -18.46
C ASP A 15 1.10 13.96 -18.73
N GLY A 16 1.35 14.89 -17.80
CA GLY A 16 0.96 16.30 -17.93
C GLY A 16 0.19 16.86 -16.73
N PRO A 17 -0.52 17.98 -16.90
CA PRO A 17 -1.26 18.63 -15.84
C PRO A 17 -2.27 17.70 -15.15
N TYR A 18 -2.46 17.86 -13.84
CA TYR A 18 -3.38 17.03 -13.05
C TYR A 18 -4.76 16.85 -13.66
N ALA A 19 -5.32 17.91 -14.24
CA ALA A 19 -6.63 17.90 -14.86
C ALA A 19 -6.65 17.24 -16.26
N GLU A 20 -5.49 17.01 -16.87
CA GLU A 20 -5.36 16.52 -18.24
C GLU A 20 -4.76 15.10 -18.31
N CYS A 21 -3.95 14.74 -17.34
CA CYS A 21 -3.33 13.43 -17.28
C CYS A 21 -4.37 12.31 -17.24
N LYS A 22 -3.98 11.13 -17.68
CA LYS A 22 -4.77 9.90 -17.52
C LYS A 22 -4.04 8.93 -16.62
N LEU A 23 -4.79 8.25 -15.76
CA LEU A 23 -4.31 7.18 -14.90
C LEU A 23 -4.93 5.86 -15.31
N GLN A 24 -4.19 4.79 -15.11
CA GLN A 24 -4.65 3.44 -15.39
C GLN A 24 -4.71 2.62 -14.11
N ARG A 25 -5.82 2.73 -13.35
CA ARG A 25 -6.04 1.98 -12.12
C ARG A 25 -4.95 2.23 -11.08
N PRO A 26 -4.81 3.45 -10.55
CA PRO A 26 -3.82 3.75 -9.51
C PRO A 26 -3.99 2.80 -8.34
N TRP A 27 -2.89 2.13 -7.98
CA TRP A 27 -2.92 1.02 -7.02
C TRP A 27 -2.40 1.41 -5.65
N PHE A 28 -1.28 2.08 -5.59
CA PHE A 28 -0.59 2.46 -4.38
C PHE A 28 -0.09 3.89 -4.51
N ALA A 29 -0.22 4.68 -3.47
CA ALA A 29 0.25 6.06 -3.46
C ALA A 29 0.96 6.38 -2.15
N LEU A 30 2.06 7.12 -2.21
CA LEU A 30 2.87 7.50 -1.06
C LEU A 30 3.46 8.90 -1.27
N ALA A 31 3.26 9.79 -0.30
CA ALA A 31 3.84 11.12 -0.32
C ALA A 31 5.30 11.10 0.19
N ASP A 32 6.15 11.92 -0.41
CA ASP A 32 7.49 12.17 0.11
C ASP A 32 7.54 13.45 0.98
N LYS A 33 8.68 13.65 1.63
CA LYS A 33 8.96 14.81 2.50
C LYS A 33 8.86 16.18 1.80
N ASP A 34 8.97 16.19 0.46
CA ASP A 34 8.91 17.40 -0.36
C ASP A 34 7.50 17.65 -0.95
N GLY A 35 6.52 16.82 -0.56
CA GLY A 35 5.13 16.91 -1.01
C GLY A 35 4.88 16.34 -2.41
N ALA A 36 5.82 15.59 -2.98
CA ALA A 36 5.54 14.82 -4.19
C ALA A 36 4.80 13.52 -3.86
N LEU A 37 3.84 13.16 -4.69
CA LEU A 37 3.13 11.89 -4.58
C LEU A 37 3.70 10.89 -5.58
N PHE A 38 4.30 9.82 -5.08
CA PHE A 38 4.70 8.68 -5.88
C PHE A 38 3.58 7.65 -5.90
N PHE A 39 3.28 7.11 -7.06
CA PHE A 39 2.22 6.11 -7.15
C PHE A 39 2.49 5.04 -8.21
N ILE A 40 1.96 3.86 -7.95
CA ILE A 40 1.91 2.75 -8.89
C ILE A 40 0.65 2.93 -9.73
N ASP A 41 0.83 3.01 -11.04
CA ASP A 41 -0.25 3.06 -12.00
C ASP A 41 -0.35 1.71 -12.72
N GLU A 42 -1.50 1.04 -12.59
CA GLU A 42 -1.70 -0.36 -12.94
C GLU A 42 -0.70 -1.31 -12.25
N GLY A 43 -0.86 -1.48 -10.93
CA GLY A 43 -0.17 -2.53 -10.17
C GLY A 43 -0.52 -3.92 -10.73
N ARG A 44 -0.17 -4.92 -10.04
CA ARG A 44 -0.50 -6.35 -10.21
C ARG A 44 -1.36 -6.71 -11.43
N GLY A 45 -0.71 -7.02 -12.55
CA GLY A 45 -1.36 -7.51 -13.77
C GLY A 45 -0.47 -8.48 -14.52
N GLN A 46 -1.07 -9.46 -15.21
CA GLN A 46 -0.33 -10.43 -16.04
C GLN A 46 0.34 -9.77 -17.26
N ASN A 47 -0.07 -8.55 -17.60
CA ASN A 47 0.33 -7.88 -18.83
C ASN A 47 1.61 -7.04 -18.71
N LYS A 48 2.31 -7.04 -17.56
CA LYS A 48 3.53 -6.26 -17.33
C LYS A 48 3.41 -4.77 -17.73
N ASN A 49 2.26 -4.19 -17.44
CA ASN A 49 1.93 -2.84 -17.88
C ASN A 49 1.98 -1.80 -16.76
N GLY A 50 2.56 -2.10 -15.58
CA GLY A 50 2.63 -1.15 -14.48
C GLY A 50 3.61 0.00 -14.74
N ALA A 51 3.42 1.10 -14.05
CA ALA A 51 4.33 2.23 -14.04
C ALA A 51 4.53 2.77 -12.62
N LEU A 52 5.74 3.24 -12.33
CA LEU A 52 5.99 4.16 -11.23
C LEU A 52 5.87 5.57 -11.77
N ARG A 53 4.98 6.35 -11.18
CA ARG A 53 4.73 7.74 -11.59
C ARG A 53 4.89 8.69 -10.40
N ARG A 54 5.16 9.94 -10.70
CA ARG A 54 5.29 11.02 -9.70
C ARG A 54 4.36 12.17 -10.07
N ALA A 55 3.66 12.69 -9.07
CA ALA A 55 2.85 13.89 -9.17
C ALA A 55 3.49 14.98 -8.30
N ARG A 56 3.82 16.13 -8.89
CA ARG A 56 4.44 17.25 -8.21
C ARG A 56 4.11 18.57 -8.93
N ASN A 57 3.82 19.61 -8.15
CA ASN A 57 3.58 20.97 -8.68
C ASN A 57 2.50 21.04 -9.79
N GLY A 58 1.45 20.21 -9.67
CA GLY A 58 0.34 20.22 -10.64
C GLY A 58 0.56 19.34 -11.88
N GLU A 59 1.71 18.67 -11.99
CA GLU A 59 2.10 17.82 -13.12
C GLU A 59 2.29 16.38 -12.70
N VAL A 60 1.94 15.46 -13.59
CA VAL A 60 2.21 14.01 -13.47
C VAL A 60 3.24 13.60 -14.50
N GLU A 61 4.24 12.85 -14.06
CA GLU A 61 5.27 12.28 -14.93
C GLU A 61 5.46 10.78 -14.67
N THR A 62 5.77 10.04 -15.71
CA THR A 62 6.12 8.63 -15.63
C THR A 62 7.63 8.49 -15.43
N LEU A 63 8.03 7.90 -14.30
CA LEU A 63 9.43 7.68 -13.95
C LEU A 63 9.96 6.36 -14.53
N VAL A 64 9.21 5.28 -14.33
CA VAL A 64 9.59 3.93 -14.78
C VAL A 64 8.36 3.23 -15.32
N GLN A 65 8.48 2.59 -16.47
CA GLN A 65 7.45 1.70 -17.02
C GLN A 65 7.87 0.24 -16.90
N CYS A 66 6.93 -0.65 -16.68
CA CYS A 66 7.15 -2.08 -16.78
C CYS A 66 7.59 -2.43 -18.20
N SER A 67 8.78 -3.01 -18.29
CA SER A 67 9.40 -3.43 -19.55
C SER A 67 10.14 -4.75 -19.33
N SER A 68 11.09 -5.07 -20.17
CA SER A 68 11.94 -6.26 -20.04
C SER A 68 12.99 -6.20 -18.92
N GLY A 69 12.98 -5.17 -18.07
CA GLY A 69 13.89 -4.97 -16.96
C GLY A 69 13.40 -5.54 -15.62
N PRO A 70 14.05 -5.15 -14.51
CA PRO A 70 13.71 -5.63 -13.17
C PRO A 70 12.37 -5.11 -12.64
N PHE A 71 11.77 -4.10 -13.25
CA PHE A 71 10.47 -3.53 -12.87
C PHE A 71 9.33 -4.21 -13.67
N GLN A 72 8.50 -5.03 -13.01
CA GLN A 72 7.53 -5.88 -13.73
C GLN A 72 6.08 -5.77 -13.24
N SER A 73 5.82 -6.07 -11.98
CA SER A 73 4.47 -6.13 -11.41
C SER A 73 4.47 -5.47 -10.02
N PRO A 74 4.62 -4.14 -9.93
CA PRO A 74 4.73 -3.46 -8.66
C PRO A 74 3.45 -3.60 -7.84
N THR A 75 3.58 -3.72 -6.51
CA THR A 75 2.45 -3.90 -5.59
C THR A 75 2.40 -2.89 -4.45
N CYS A 76 3.53 -2.59 -3.81
CA CYS A 76 3.61 -1.65 -2.70
C CYS A 76 4.84 -0.75 -2.84
N LEU A 77 4.78 0.41 -2.19
CA LEU A 77 5.86 1.38 -2.07
C LEU A 77 6.18 1.60 -0.58
N ALA A 78 7.45 1.81 -0.26
CA ALA A 78 7.87 2.26 1.06
C ALA A 78 9.18 3.07 0.94
N PHE A 79 9.27 4.21 1.62
CA PHE A 79 10.50 4.98 1.69
C PHE A 79 11.44 4.49 2.80
N SER A 80 12.75 4.67 2.58
CA SER A 80 13.73 4.68 3.69
C SER A 80 13.43 5.82 4.65
N PRO A 81 13.94 5.80 5.92
CA PRO A 81 13.67 6.86 6.89
C PRO A 81 14.09 8.27 6.43
N ASP A 82 15.19 8.38 5.69
CA ASP A 82 15.67 9.62 5.07
C ASP A 82 14.90 10.01 3.80
N GLN A 83 14.09 9.07 3.28
CA GLN A 83 13.35 9.16 2.02
C GLN A 83 14.24 9.34 0.77
N ASP A 84 15.47 8.90 0.84
CA ASP A 84 16.38 8.92 -0.31
C ASP A 84 16.31 7.63 -1.14
N THR A 85 15.72 6.58 -0.57
CA THR A 85 15.45 5.31 -1.27
C THR A 85 13.96 5.00 -1.25
N LEU A 86 13.39 4.72 -2.42
CA LEU A 86 12.03 4.20 -2.55
C LEU A 86 12.10 2.71 -2.89
N TYR A 87 11.67 1.88 -1.96
CA TYR A 87 11.53 0.44 -2.14
C TYR A 87 10.19 0.11 -2.78
N ILE A 88 10.19 -0.89 -3.65
CA ILE A 88 9.02 -1.32 -4.42
C ILE A 88 8.92 -2.84 -4.33
N SER A 89 7.85 -3.36 -3.77
CA SER A 89 7.59 -4.79 -3.86
C SER A 89 6.92 -5.16 -5.18
N GLN A 90 7.15 -6.39 -5.63
CA GLN A 90 6.64 -6.88 -6.89
C GLN A 90 5.98 -8.25 -6.72
N TYR A 91 4.91 -8.46 -7.48
CA TYR A 91 4.30 -9.76 -7.61
C TYR A 91 4.97 -10.50 -8.77
N SER A 92 5.98 -11.31 -8.46
CA SER A 92 6.63 -12.13 -9.50
C SER A 92 5.86 -13.43 -9.69
N TYR A 93 5.47 -13.70 -10.93
CA TYR A 93 5.04 -15.03 -11.34
C TYR A 93 6.28 -15.79 -11.81
N THR A 94 6.76 -16.73 -11.01
CA THR A 94 7.72 -17.70 -11.52
C THR A 94 6.98 -18.73 -12.36
N ASP A 95 7.40 -18.94 -13.60
CA ASP A 95 7.04 -20.13 -14.33
C ASP A 95 7.64 -21.37 -13.63
N GLU A 96 7.09 -22.55 -13.90
CA GLU A 96 7.52 -23.82 -13.28
C GLU A 96 9.01 -24.13 -13.52
N GLU A 97 9.62 -23.52 -14.50
CA GLU A 97 11.02 -23.75 -14.90
C GLU A 97 12.04 -22.89 -14.13
N ASN A 98 11.60 -21.97 -13.25
CA ASN A 98 12.46 -21.17 -12.35
C ASN A 98 13.59 -20.41 -13.08
N THR A 99 13.40 -20.03 -14.33
CA THR A 99 14.44 -19.44 -15.20
C THR A 99 14.48 -17.91 -15.18
N LYS A 100 13.52 -17.24 -14.51
CA LYS A 100 13.46 -15.78 -14.47
C LYS A 100 14.13 -15.18 -13.24
N THR A 101 14.92 -14.19 -13.52
CA THR A 101 15.76 -13.41 -12.61
C THR A 101 14.99 -12.27 -11.93
N ASP A 102 13.70 -12.45 -11.66
CA ASP A 102 12.84 -11.39 -11.17
C ASP A 102 13.06 -11.13 -9.67
N PHE A 103 13.25 -9.89 -9.31
CA PHE A 103 13.36 -9.45 -7.94
C PHE A 103 11.96 -9.27 -7.32
N ASN A 104 11.78 -9.73 -6.08
CA ASN A 104 10.56 -9.48 -5.30
C ASN A 104 10.53 -8.07 -4.70
N ILE A 105 11.70 -7.55 -4.36
CA ILE A 105 11.90 -6.18 -3.93
C ILE A 105 12.95 -5.54 -4.83
N ILE A 106 12.61 -4.37 -5.34
CA ILE A 106 13.49 -3.48 -6.08
C ILE A 106 13.52 -2.12 -5.40
N TYR A 107 14.43 -1.26 -5.80
CA TYR A 107 14.49 0.10 -5.31
C TYR A 107 14.95 1.09 -6.38
N VAL A 108 14.61 2.34 -6.16
CA VAL A 108 15.09 3.51 -6.89
C VAL A 108 15.56 4.56 -5.88
N THR A 109 16.49 5.41 -6.27
CA THR A 109 17.08 6.41 -5.36
C THR A 109 16.80 7.84 -5.81
N ARG A 110 16.75 8.76 -4.84
CA ARG A 110 16.58 10.21 -5.09
C ARG A 110 17.75 10.76 -5.94
N GLU A 111 18.99 10.36 -5.65
CA GLU A 111 20.18 10.74 -6.42
C GLU A 111 20.04 10.32 -7.89
N GLY A 112 19.51 9.11 -8.16
CA GLY A 112 19.20 8.64 -9.51
C GLY A 112 17.89 9.18 -10.10
N GLY A 113 17.26 10.21 -9.50
CA GLY A 113 15.99 10.79 -9.97
C GLY A 113 14.81 9.85 -9.88
N PHE A 114 14.92 8.75 -9.13
CA PHE A 114 13.93 7.67 -9.00
C PHE A 114 13.63 6.91 -10.31
N VAL A 115 14.56 6.88 -11.25
CA VAL A 115 14.37 6.18 -12.54
C VAL A 115 15.30 4.96 -12.72
N ASP A 116 16.44 4.93 -12.02
CA ASP A 116 17.41 3.84 -12.11
C ASP A 116 17.01 2.68 -11.19
N VAL A 117 16.39 1.65 -11.75
CA VAL A 117 15.81 0.52 -11.00
C VAL A 117 16.89 -0.51 -10.68
N ARG A 118 17.04 -0.82 -9.40
CA ARG A 118 17.99 -1.81 -8.88
C ARG A 118 17.27 -2.92 -8.13
N GLY A 119 17.78 -4.15 -8.23
CA GLY A 119 17.30 -5.28 -7.46
C GLY A 119 17.78 -5.24 -6.02
N LEU A 120 16.92 -5.60 -5.07
CA LEU A 120 17.28 -5.72 -3.65
C LEU A 120 17.18 -7.16 -3.16
N CYS A 121 16.03 -7.80 -3.35
CA CYS A 121 15.74 -9.12 -2.79
C CYS A 121 15.09 -10.04 -3.83
N ARG A 122 15.51 -11.30 -3.84
CA ARG A 122 14.98 -12.35 -4.72
C ARG A 122 14.56 -13.56 -3.88
N ALA A 123 13.31 -13.57 -3.45
CA ALA A 123 12.73 -14.71 -2.74
C ALA A 123 12.09 -15.70 -3.75
N LYS A 124 12.59 -16.93 -3.76
CA LYS A 124 12.10 -17.97 -4.69
C LYS A 124 10.63 -18.30 -4.45
N LYS A 125 9.89 -18.43 -5.54
CA LYS A 125 8.57 -19.07 -5.66
C LYS A 125 7.32 -18.27 -5.29
N VAL A 126 7.24 -16.99 -4.89
CA VAL A 126 5.92 -16.38 -4.74
C VAL A 126 5.92 -14.85 -4.71
N GLY A 127 4.82 -14.25 -5.15
CA GLY A 127 4.61 -12.83 -5.19
C GLY A 127 4.60 -12.17 -3.81
N THR A 128 5.25 -11.02 -3.70
CA THR A 128 5.23 -10.19 -2.50
C THR A 128 4.00 -9.29 -2.50
N THR A 129 3.24 -9.30 -1.42
CA THR A 129 1.98 -8.55 -1.32
C THR A 129 2.02 -7.44 -0.28
N GLY A 130 2.91 -7.50 0.69
CA GLY A 130 3.11 -6.47 1.71
C GLY A 130 4.56 -6.04 1.77
N LEU A 131 4.79 -4.75 1.98
CA LEU A 131 6.10 -4.14 2.16
C LEU A 131 6.01 -3.12 3.27
N ALA A 132 6.97 -3.11 4.19
CA ALA A 132 7.13 -2.08 5.20
C ALA A 132 8.62 -1.82 5.45
N VAL A 133 8.95 -0.56 5.71
CA VAL A 133 10.27 -0.15 6.16
C VAL A 133 10.15 0.42 7.56
N HIS A 134 11.02 -0.02 8.47
CA HIS A 134 11.02 0.49 9.83
C HIS A 134 11.43 1.98 9.83
N PRO A 135 10.62 2.88 10.42
CA PRO A 135 10.79 4.33 10.24
C PRO A 135 12.06 4.91 10.85
N LYS A 136 12.74 4.18 11.75
CA LYS A 136 13.97 4.66 12.43
C LYS A 136 15.22 3.87 12.01
N THR A 137 15.11 2.55 11.80
CA THR A 137 16.28 1.70 11.50
C THR A 137 16.49 1.46 10.01
N GLY A 138 15.46 1.67 9.18
CA GLY A 138 15.51 1.39 7.75
C GLY A 138 15.41 -0.09 7.39
N GLU A 139 15.14 -0.97 8.36
CA GLU A 139 14.96 -2.40 8.10
C GLU A 139 13.76 -2.65 7.18
N VAL A 140 13.95 -3.49 6.19
CA VAL A 140 12.94 -3.79 5.16
C VAL A 140 12.26 -5.11 5.48
N PHE A 141 10.94 -5.09 5.56
CA PHE A 141 10.09 -6.25 5.82
C PHE A 141 9.13 -6.47 4.66
N PHE A 142 8.88 -7.74 4.32
CA PHE A 142 7.96 -8.08 3.25
C PHE A 142 7.18 -9.37 3.55
N CYS A 143 5.98 -9.47 3.01
CA CYS A 143 5.17 -10.68 3.10
C CYS A 143 5.18 -11.45 1.78
N ASN A 144 5.49 -12.73 1.88
CA ASN A 144 5.35 -13.66 0.76
C ASN A 144 3.95 -14.30 0.81
N LYS A 145 3.13 -14.03 -0.21
CA LYS A 145 1.73 -14.48 -0.26
C LYS A 145 1.57 -15.98 -0.07
N GLY A 146 2.33 -16.78 -0.80
CA GLY A 146 2.15 -18.24 -0.81
C GLY A 146 2.52 -18.91 0.50
N THR A 147 3.64 -18.50 1.09
CA THR A 147 4.08 -19.06 2.38
C THR A 147 3.37 -18.42 3.56
N GLY A 148 2.84 -17.20 3.42
CA GLY A 148 2.26 -16.41 4.49
C GLY A 148 3.28 -15.86 5.51
N TYR A 149 4.57 -16.14 5.32
CA TYR A 149 5.61 -15.59 6.19
C TYR A 149 5.83 -14.10 5.93
N ILE A 150 6.04 -13.35 7.00
CA ILE A 150 6.69 -12.06 6.99
C ILE A 150 8.18 -12.30 7.18
N TYR A 151 8.96 -11.69 6.29
CA TYR A 151 10.41 -11.80 6.23
C TYR A 151 11.05 -10.46 6.52
N ARG A 152 12.29 -10.48 7.01
CA ARG A 152 13.20 -9.34 7.04
C ARG A 152 14.29 -9.56 6.00
N TYR A 153 14.60 -8.51 5.23
CA TYR A 153 15.79 -8.50 4.38
C TYR A 153 17.02 -8.19 5.25
N ASP A 154 18.04 -9.03 5.16
CA ASP A 154 19.23 -8.95 5.99
C ASP A 154 20.47 -8.47 5.20
N GLY A 155 20.42 -8.45 3.84
CA GLY A 155 21.52 -8.03 2.95
C GLY A 155 22.89 -8.62 3.28
N PRO A 156 23.92 -8.42 2.44
CA PRO A 156 23.91 -7.68 1.18
C PRO A 156 23.53 -8.51 -0.06
N GLU A 157 23.41 -9.84 0.11
CA GLU A 157 23.08 -10.71 -1.01
C GLU A 157 21.57 -10.72 -1.29
N TYR A 158 21.16 -10.99 -2.52
CA TYR A 158 19.75 -10.94 -2.93
C TYR A 158 18.87 -11.99 -2.25
N GLU A 159 19.44 -13.06 -1.73
CA GLU A 159 18.75 -14.14 -1.05
C GLU A 159 18.92 -14.08 0.49
N ASP A 160 19.51 -13.01 1.02
CA ASP A 160 19.70 -12.81 2.46
C ASP A 160 18.43 -12.26 3.09
N PHE A 161 17.55 -13.14 3.52
CA PHE A 161 16.34 -12.80 4.25
C PHE A 161 15.96 -13.87 5.26
N THR A 162 15.43 -13.43 6.41
CA THR A 162 15.02 -14.30 7.50
C THR A 162 13.50 -14.38 7.58
N PRO A 163 12.90 -15.60 7.60
CA PRO A 163 11.49 -15.75 7.93
C PRO A 163 11.27 -15.47 9.43
N LEU A 164 10.29 -14.65 9.74
CA LEU A 164 10.04 -14.19 11.11
C LEU A 164 8.81 -14.88 11.71
N PHE A 165 7.64 -14.62 11.16
CA PHE A 165 6.38 -15.14 11.68
C PHE A 165 5.30 -15.20 10.59
N ARG A 166 4.17 -15.83 10.94
CA ARG A 166 2.93 -15.83 10.17
C ARG A 166 1.77 -15.30 11.01
N ILE A 167 0.81 -14.65 10.38
CA ILE A 167 -0.47 -14.34 11.02
C ILE A 167 -1.32 -15.60 11.04
N ASN A 168 -1.77 -16.05 12.22
CA ASN A 168 -2.58 -17.27 12.43
C ASN A 168 -2.02 -18.52 11.74
N ASN A 169 -0.71 -18.63 11.56
CA ASN A 169 -0.07 -19.72 10.81
C ASN A 169 -0.64 -19.90 9.39
N ALA A 170 -1.29 -18.89 8.85
CA ALA A 170 -1.95 -18.96 7.56
C ALA A 170 -0.98 -18.87 6.39
N MET A 171 -1.36 -19.50 5.29
CA MET A 171 -0.75 -19.38 3.97
C MET A 171 -1.72 -18.69 3.02
N GLU A 172 -1.27 -18.34 1.82
CA GLU A 172 -2.08 -17.72 0.77
C GLU A 172 -2.77 -16.42 1.25
N ILE A 173 -2.07 -15.61 2.05
CA ILE A 173 -2.58 -14.33 2.55
C ILE A 173 -2.11 -13.16 1.69
N GLU A 174 -3.03 -12.24 1.42
CA GLU A 174 -2.72 -10.93 0.84
C GLU A 174 -2.60 -9.92 1.98
N THR A 175 -1.48 -9.23 2.04
CA THR A 175 -1.21 -8.30 3.14
C THR A 175 -0.87 -6.90 2.65
N ARG A 176 -1.16 -5.92 3.51
CA ARG A 176 -0.55 -4.59 3.51
C ARG A 176 0.04 -4.35 4.88
N MET A 177 1.17 -3.68 4.91
CA MET A 177 1.92 -3.51 6.14
C MET A 177 2.39 -2.07 6.30
N THR A 178 2.32 -1.57 7.55
CA THR A 178 2.90 -0.27 7.89
C THR A 178 3.26 -0.24 9.37
N PHE A 179 4.35 0.42 9.73
CA PHE A 179 4.68 0.71 11.13
C PHE A 179 3.93 1.94 11.61
N ASN A 180 3.70 2.01 12.91
CA ASN A 180 3.43 3.31 13.54
C ASN A 180 4.68 4.21 13.45
N SER A 181 4.50 5.52 13.65
CA SER A 181 5.59 6.50 13.57
C SER A 181 6.77 6.20 14.51
N GLU A 182 6.48 5.58 15.65
CA GLU A 182 7.50 5.20 16.63
C GLU A 182 8.31 3.95 16.21
N GLY A 183 7.82 3.15 15.27
CA GLY A 183 8.45 1.90 14.88
C GLY A 183 8.25 0.75 15.86
N THR A 184 7.38 0.91 16.85
CA THR A 184 7.18 -0.08 17.92
C THR A 184 6.10 -1.11 17.60
N ILE A 185 5.25 -0.84 16.62
CA ILE A 185 4.17 -1.73 16.21
C ILE A 185 4.12 -1.80 14.68
N LEU A 186 4.18 -3.01 14.15
CA LEU A 186 3.85 -3.29 12.76
C LEU A 186 2.36 -3.64 12.67
N TYR A 187 1.60 -2.88 11.89
CA TYR A 187 0.23 -3.22 11.55
C TYR A 187 0.21 -4.01 10.25
N VAL A 188 -0.56 -5.08 10.25
CA VAL A 188 -0.68 -6.01 9.12
C VAL A 188 -2.16 -6.17 8.77
N ALA A 189 -2.61 -5.52 7.71
CA ALA A 189 -3.91 -5.83 7.12
C ALA A 189 -3.80 -7.14 6.35
N VAL A 190 -4.63 -8.12 6.73
CA VAL A 190 -4.78 -9.38 6.01
C VAL A 190 -6.00 -9.24 5.11
N CYS A 191 -5.76 -8.68 3.91
CA CYS A 191 -6.80 -8.14 3.03
C CYS A 191 -7.87 -9.18 2.67
N ASN A 192 -7.44 -10.39 2.31
CA ASN A 192 -8.35 -11.48 1.96
C ASN A 192 -8.93 -12.25 3.16
N ARG A 193 -8.66 -11.78 4.40
CA ARG A 193 -9.23 -12.30 5.66
C ARG A 193 -9.95 -11.22 6.47
N HIS A 194 -10.13 -10.03 5.89
CA HIS A 194 -10.98 -8.95 6.38
C HIS A 194 -10.63 -8.41 7.77
N CYS A 195 -9.35 -8.45 8.16
CA CYS A 195 -8.91 -8.05 9.50
C CYS A 195 -7.53 -7.39 9.48
N ILE A 196 -7.20 -6.69 10.56
CA ILE A 196 -5.91 -6.04 10.78
C ILE A 196 -5.33 -6.53 12.09
N TYR A 197 -4.08 -6.94 12.08
CA TYR A 197 -3.30 -7.33 13.25
C TYR A 197 -2.30 -6.25 13.62
N GLN A 198 -1.99 -6.15 14.91
CA GLN A 198 -0.86 -5.41 15.43
C GLN A 198 0.19 -6.39 15.93
N VAL A 199 1.45 -6.11 15.63
CA VAL A 199 2.58 -6.97 16.02
C VAL A 199 3.64 -6.08 16.67
N PRO A 200 3.84 -6.17 17.98
CA PRO A 200 4.89 -5.41 18.67
C PRO A 200 6.27 -5.69 18.06
N TYR A 201 7.09 -4.67 17.97
CA TYR A 201 8.47 -4.78 17.50
C TYR A 201 9.44 -4.09 18.44
N ASP A 202 10.51 -4.80 18.80
CA ASP A 202 11.64 -4.27 19.55
C ASP A 202 12.85 -4.12 18.62
N ALA A 203 13.15 -2.87 18.25
CA ALA A 203 14.26 -2.56 17.36
C ALA A 203 15.64 -2.83 17.99
N SER A 204 15.75 -2.87 19.33
CA SER A 204 17.02 -3.14 20.00
C SER A 204 17.43 -4.60 19.93
N THR A 205 16.46 -5.50 19.99
CA THR A 205 16.65 -6.95 19.84
C THR A 205 16.33 -7.45 18.43
N ARG A 206 15.74 -6.61 17.58
CA ARG A 206 15.26 -6.92 16.23
C ARG A 206 14.25 -8.08 16.22
N THR A 207 13.37 -8.12 17.24
CA THR A 207 12.39 -9.19 17.41
C THR A 207 10.95 -8.69 17.41
N PHE A 208 10.07 -9.54 16.90
CA PHE A 208 8.63 -9.32 16.96
C PHE A 208 8.00 -10.09 18.11
N GLY A 209 7.01 -9.47 18.75
CA GLY A 209 6.10 -10.13 19.67
C GLY A 209 5.05 -10.97 18.94
N VAL A 210 4.09 -11.47 19.71
CA VAL A 210 2.98 -12.27 19.16
C VAL A 210 2.00 -11.36 18.40
N PRO A 211 1.59 -11.71 17.17
CA PRO A 211 0.53 -11.00 16.46
C PRO A 211 -0.79 -11.02 17.24
N VAL A 212 -1.39 -9.85 17.46
CA VAL A 212 -2.68 -9.70 18.14
C VAL A 212 -3.70 -9.08 17.18
N LEU A 213 -4.91 -9.64 17.13
CA LEU A 213 -5.99 -9.04 16.35
C LEU A 213 -6.27 -7.62 16.87
N PHE A 214 -6.13 -6.64 15.99
CA PHE A 214 -6.41 -5.26 16.31
C PHE A 214 -7.85 -4.90 16.00
N VAL A 215 -8.31 -5.18 14.76
CA VAL A 215 -9.67 -4.85 14.34
C VAL A 215 -10.13 -5.77 13.21
N GLY A 216 -11.45 -6.04 13.16
CA GLY A 216 -12.05 -6.94 12.19
C GLY A 216 -12.22 -8.36 12.72
N ALA A 217 -12.61 -9.28 11.87
CA ALA A 217 -12.72 -10.70 12.21
C ALA A 217 -12.23 -11.58 11.05
N TRP A 218 -11.54 -12.65 11.40
CA TRP A 218 -10.93 -13.56 10.41
C TRP A 218 -11.99 -14.26 9.58
N ASP A 219 -11.93 -14.09 8.26
CA ASP A 219 -12.87 -14.64 7.26
C ASP A 219 -14.32 -14.11 7.38
N GLU A 220 -14.55 -13.04 8.15
CA GLU A 220 -15.87 -12.41 8.28
C GLU A 220 -15.88 -11.01 7.67
N SER A 221 -16.30 -10.93 6.40
CA SER A 221 -16.44 -9.64 5.70
C SER A 221 -17.74 -8.92 6.10
N GLY A 222 -17.76 -7.59 5.96
CA GLY A 222 -18.96 -6.78 6.14
C GLY A 222 -18.65 -5.32 6.38
N TYR A 223 -19.69 -4.59 6.79
CA TYR A 223 -19.59 -3.19 7.23
C TYR A 223 -20.29 -3.05 8.60
N VAL A 224 -19.49 -3.11 9.65
CA VAL A 224 -19.97 -2.88 11.04
C VAL A 224 -18.99 -1.95 11.73
N ASN A 225 -19.52 -0.84 12.29
CA ASN A 225 -18.78 0.03 13.20
C ASN A 225 -18.66 -0.65 14.58
N GLY A 226 -17.66 -0.28 15.35
CA GLY A 226 -17.45 -0.84 16.69
C GLY A 226 -15.98 -0.76 17.11
N THR A 227 -15.55 -1.69 17.98
CA THR A 227 -14.18 -1.73 18.50
C THR A 227 -13.63 -3.16 18.44
N GLY A 228 -12.40 -3.29 17.97
CA GLY A 228 -11.69 -4.58 17.95
C GLY A 228 -12.43 -5.64 17.12
N ALA A 229 -12.63 -6.80 17.69
CA ALA A 229 -13.25 -7.96 17.05
C ALA A 229 -14.75 -7.80 16.70
N THR A 230 -15.43 -6.77 17.20
CA THR A 230 -16.83 -6.50 16.84
C THR A 230 -16.98 -5.79 15.49
N VAL A 231 -15.90 -5.19 14.99
CA VAL A 231 -15.84 -4.53 13.68
C VAL A 231 -15.97 -5.57 12.57
N ARG A 232 -16.61 -5.21 11.48
CA ARG A 232 -16.50 -5.93 10.21
C ARG A 232 -15.91 -5.02 9.16
N LEU A 233 -14.84 -5.50 8.53
CA LEU A 233 -14.17 -4.90 7.41
C LEU A 233 -14.40 -5.72 6.15
N ASN A 234 -14.25 -5.14 4.99
CA ASN A 234 -14.34 -5.89 3.74
C ASN A 234 -13.17 -5.55 2.80
N LYS A 235 -12.15 -6.39 2.87
CA LYS A 235 -10.90 -6.26 2.13
C LYS A 235 -10.18 -4.94 2.45
N PRO A 236 -9.69 -4.77 3.71
CA PRO A 236 -8.86 -3.63 4.08
C PRO A 236 -7.56 -3.64 3.28
N GLU A 237 -7.21 -2.51 2.70
CA GLU A 237 -6.01 -2.35 1.87
C GLU A 237 -4.97 -1.44 2.56
N GLN A 238 -4.10 -0.75 1.81
CA GLN A 238 -2.98 0.01 2.37
C GLN A 238 -3.43 1.18 3.24
N MET A 239 -3.03 1.15 4.47
CA MET A 239 -3.37 2.11 5.52
C MET A 239 -2.28 3.17 5.73
N ALA A 240 -2.69 4.32 6.24
CA ALA A 240 -1.79 5.39 6.70
C ALA A 240 -2.28 5.97 8.03
N PHE A 241 -1.37 6.63 8.76
CA PHE A 241 -1.65 7.24 10.05
C PHE A 241 -1.60 8.77 9.98
N ASP A 242 -2.46 9.43 10.75
CA ASP A 242 -2.28 10.83 11.10
C ASP A 242 -1.35 11.01 12.32
N GLU A 243 -1.07 12.26 12.68
CA GLU A 243 -0.20 12.59 13.82
C GLU A 243 -0.79 12.18 15.19
N ASP A 244 -2.11 12.03 15.28
CA ASP A 244 -2.80 11.53 16.48
C ASP A 244 -2.78 10.01 16.58
N GLY A 245 -2.20 9.32 15.60
CA GLY A 245 -2.15 7.87 15.51
C GLY A 245 -3.46 7.22 15.06
N ASN A 246 -4.42 8.00 14.52
CA ASN A 246 -5.57 7.40 13.87
C ASN A 246 -5.15 6.79 12.53
N MET A 247 -5.63 5.60 12.27
CA MET A 247 -5.38 4.85 11.05
C MET A 247 -6.52 5.08 10.06
N PHE A 248 -6.18 5.44 8.84
CA PHE A 248 -7.12 5.49 7.71
C PHE A 248 -6.94 4.26 6.85
N VAL A 249 -8.04 3.57 6.54
CA VAL A 249 -8.02 2.27 5.86
C VAL A 249 -9.03 2.30 4.72
N PRO A 250 -8.60 2.14 3.47
CA PRO A 250 -9.53 1.88 2.39
C PRO A 250 -10.08 0.46 2.53
N GLU A 251 -11.39 0.34 2.52
CA GLU A 251 -12.09 -0.94 2.40
C GLU A 251 -12.52 -1.13 0.94
N ARG A 252 -11.71 -1.85 0.22
CA ARG A 252 -11.84 -2.00 -1.23
C ARG A 252 -13.23 -2.45 -1.66
N ASN A 253 -13.76 -3.49 -1.02
CA ASN A 253 -15.04 -4.08 -1.42
C ASN A 253 -16.25 -3.37 -0.81
N ASN A 254 -16.05 -2.51 0.22
CA ASN A 254 -17.09 -1.63 0.74
C ASN A 254 -17.10 -0.26 0.06
N HIS A 255 -16.09 0.04 -0.78
CA HIS A 255 -15.96 1.31 -1.51
C HIS A 255 -15.88 2.54 -0.61
N ILE A 256 -15.25 2.44 0.54
CA ILE A 256 -15.16 3.48 1.58
C ILE A 256 -13.76 3.63 2.14
N ILE A 257 -13.57 4.70 2.91
CA ILE A 257 -12.42 4.90 3.79
C ILE A 257 -12.92 4.85 5.24
N ARG A 258 -12.27 4.03 6.07
CA ARG A 258 -12.52 3.95 7.51
C ARG A 258 -11.49 4.76 8.27
N LYS A 259 -11.92 5.36 9.39
CA LYS A 259 -11.02 5.87 10.42
C LYS A 259 -11.04 4.90 11.60
N ILE A 260 -9.86 4.48 12.06
CA ILE A 260 -9.69 3.58 13.20
C ILE A 260 -8.79 4.27 14.21
N THR A 261 -9.29 4.49 15.42
CA THR A 261 -8.52 5.12 16.50
C THR A 261 -7.45 4.18 17.05
N PRO A 262 -6.44 4.69 17.81
CA PRO A 262 -5.46 3.84 18.50
C PRO A 262 -6.08 2.79 19.45
N ALA A 263 -7.30 3.04 19.94
CA ALA A 263 -8.07 2.08 20.73
C ALA A 263 -8.81 1.01 19.90
N GLY A 264 -8.66 1.01 18.57
CA GLY A 264 -9.33 0.06 17.67
C GLY A 264 -10.81 0.36 17.41
N SER A 265 -11.28 1.59 17.70
CA SER A 265 -12.65 2.01 17.34
C SER A 265 -12.72 2.44 15.89
N ALA A 266 -13.54 1.75 15.08
CA ALA A 266 -13.66 1.96 13.65
C ALA A 266 -14.98 2.66 13.30
N THR A 267 -14.89 3.74 12.53
CA THR A 267 -16.02 4.53 12.03
C THR A 267 -15.86 4.82 10.54
N LEU A 268 -16.96 5.21 9.88
CA LEU A 268 -16.89 5.73 8.51
C LEU A 268 -16.12 7.05 8.50
N TYR A 269 -15.21 7.22 7.55
CA TYR A 269 -14.55 8.50 7.30
C TYR A 269 -15.02 9.15 5.99
N ALA A 270 -15.07 8.38 4.90
CA ALA A 270 -15.58 8.87 3.62
C ALA A 270 -16.12 7.72 2.75
N GLY A 271 -17.05 8.05 1.87
CA GLY A 271 -17.68 7.11 0.95
C GLY A 271 -19.04 6.63 1.42
N ARG A 272 -19.75 5.91 0.55
CA ARG A 272 -21.04 5.29 0.85
C ARG A 272 -20.85 3.78 0.90
N PRO A 273 -21.06 3.14 2.07
CA PRO A 273 -20.84 1.71 2.21
C PRO A 273 -21.57 0.89 1.15
N GLU A 274 -20.85 -0.06 0.53
CA GLU A 274 -21.37 -1.01 -0.47
C GLU A 274 -21.91 -0.36 -1.76
N GLN A 275 -21.63 0.95 -1.97
CA GLN A 275 -22.07 1.69 -3.15
C GLN A 275 -20.86 2.14 -3.97
N SER A 276 -20.45 1.34 -4.94
CA SER A 276 -19.43 1.74 -5.90
C SER A 276 -19.90 2.89 -6.79
N GLY A 277 -18.96 3.70 -7.25
CA GLY A 277 -19.25 4.76 -8.20
C GLY A 277 -18.24 5.89 -8.14
N PHE A 278 -18.56 6.99 -8.78
CA PHE A 278 -17.82 8.23 -8.75
C PHE A 278 -18.72 9.37 -8.28
N GLY A 279 -18.25 10.16 -7.35
CA GLY A 279 -18.91 11.37 -6.87
C GLY A 279 -17.97 12.15 -5.96
N ASP A 280 -17.75 13.42 -6.28
CA ASP A 280 -17.14 14.40 -5.37
C ASP A 280 -18.22 14.96 -4.43
N GLY A 281 -17.84 15.66 -3.38
CA GLY A 281 -18.75 16.29 -2.43
C GLY A 281 -18.34 16.04 -0.98
N LEU A 282 -19.31 16.10 -0.07
CA LEU A 282 -19.07 15.82 1.34
C LEU A 282 -18.53 14.40 1.54
N PRO A 283 -17.71 14.16 2.56
CA PRO A 283 -17.11 12.84 2.76
C PRO A 283 -18.12 11.69 2.77
N GLU A 284 -19.26 11.85 3.44
CA GLU A 284 -20.34 10.85 3.54
C GLU A 284 -21.19 10.72 2.28
N GLU A 285 -21.09 11.67 1.35
CA GLU A 285 -21.81 11.66 0.08
C GLU A 285 -20.97 11.17 -1.08
N ALA A 286 -19.66 11.28 -0.96
CA ALA A 286 -18.71 10.86 -1.98
C ALA A 286 -18.85 9.37 -2.31
N LYS A 287 -18.47 9.01 -3.52
CA LYS A 287 -18.41 7.61 -3.95
C LYS A 287 -17.03 7.29 -4.47
N PHE A 288 -16.53 6.12 -4.07
CA PHE A 288 -15.30 5.52 -4.56
C PHE A 288 -15.60 4.23 -5.32
N ASN A 289 -14.63 3.78 -6.10
CA ASN A 289 -14.73 2.50 -6.78
C ASN A 289 -13.45 1.67 -6.56
N GLN A 290 -13.50 0.75 -5.61
CA GLN A 290 -12.38 -0.09 -5.18
C GLN A 290 -11.13 0.73 -4.77
N PRO A 291 -11.23 1.59 -3.73
CA PRO A 291 -10.07 2.33 -3.23
C PRO A 291 -9.02 1.33 -2.69
N GLU A 292 -7.76 1.50 -3.07
CA GLU A 292 -6.67 0.55 -2.76
C GLU A 292 -5.65 1.09 -1.75
N CYS A 293 -5.44 2.39 -1.72
CA CYS A 293 -4.42 3.00 -0.88
C CYS A 293 -4.85 4.37 -0.41
N VAL A 294 -4.43 4.72 0.79
CA VAL A 294 -4.48 6.08 1.32
C VAL A 294 -3.09 6.52 1.74
N THR A 295 -2.82 7.81 1.62
CA THR A 295 -1.65 8.47 2.23
C THR A 295 -2.11 9.77 2.90
N VAL A 296 -1.53 10.05 4.05
CA VAL A 296 -1.83 11.28 4.83
C VAL A 296 -0.76 12.30 4.52
N TYR A 297 -1.20 13.52 4.24
CA TYR A 297 -0.32 14.67 4.00
C TYR A 297 -0.13 15.50 5.28
N PRO A 298 0.92 16.35 5.34
CA PRO A 298 1.17 17.19 6.51
C PRO A 298 0.05 18.17 6.88
N ASP A 299 -0.84 18.48 5.94
CA ASP A 299 -2.05 19.28 6.17
C ASP A 299 -3.25 18.44 6.65
N ASN A 300 -3.01 17.20 7.05
CA ASN A 300 -4.01 16.19 7.41
C ASN A 300 -5.02 15.84 6.31
N SER A 301 -4.82 16.31 5.09
CA SER A 301 -5.61 15.80 3.97
C SER A 301 -5.18 14.37 3.62
N ILE A 302 -6.14 13.58 3.14
CA ILE A 302 -5.91 12.20 2.75
C ILE A 302 -6.03 12.09 1.24
N TYR A 303 -5.02 11.49 0.62
CA TYR A 303 -5.07 11.17 -0.80
C TYR A 303 -5.39 9.69 -0.96
N VAL A 304 -6.34 9.39 -1.85
CA VAL A 304 -6.91 8.07 -2.05
C VAL A 304 -6.67 7.64 -3.49
N ALA A 305 -6.04 6.50 -3.68
CA ALA A 305 -5.98 5.82 -4.97
C ALA A 305 -7.34 5.17 -5.25
N ASP A 306 -8.20 5.88 -5.98
CA ASP A 306 -9.56 5.46 -6.34
C ASP A 306 -9.50 4.65 -7.65
N ARG A 307 -9.09 3.41 -7.50
CA ARG A 307 -8.53 2.54 -8.52
C ARG A 307 -9.39 2.39 -9.76
N ASP A 308 -10.62 1.92 -9.62
CA ASP A 308 -11.47 1.62 -10.78
C ASP A 308 -12.22 2.86 -11.31
N ASN A 309 -12.03 4.02 -10.66
CA ASN A 309 -12.37 5.34 -11.21
C ASN A 309 -11.23 5.98 -12.01
N HIS A 310 -10.02 5.40 -11.98
CA HIS A 310 -8.83 5.91 -12.68
C HIS A 310 -8.40 7.30 -12.24
N VAL A 311 -8.55 7.62 -10.95
CA VAL A 311 -8.23 8.95 -10.39
C VAL A 311 -7.55 8.81 -9.02
N ILE A 312 -6.86 9.87 -8.61
CA ILE A 312 -6.49 10.08 -7.20
C ILE A 312 -7.38 11.18 -6.64
N ARG A 313 -7.99 10.88 -5.49
CA ARG A 313 -8.92 11.77 -4.80
C ARG A 313 -8.26 12.39 -3.58
N ARG A 314 -8.68 13.60 -3.23
CA ARG A 314 -8.31 14.26 -1.98
C ARG A 314 -9.52 14.35 -1.07
N VAL A 315 -9.37 13.91 0.17
CA VAL A 315 -10.35 14.04 1.24
C VAL A 315 -9.81 15.05 2.26
N THR A 316 -10.56 16.11 2.49
CA THR A 316 -10.33 17.07 3.57
C THR A 316 -11.54 17.06 4.47
N VAL A 317 -11.33 17.06 5.79
CA VAL A 317 -12.39 17.28 6.78
C VAL A 317 -12.07 18.62 7.41
N GLU A 318 -13.00 19.58 7.29
CA GLU A 318 -12.94 20.88 7.95
C GLU A 318 -13.29 20.76 9.44
#